data_6c58f334167433374307fdc4f33ae9a0
#
_entry.id   6c58f334167433374307fdc4f33ae9a0
#
_cell.length_a   1.000
_cell.length_b   1.000
_cell.length_c   1.000
_cell.angle_alpha   90.00
_cell.angle_beta   90.00
_cell.angle_gamma   90.00
#
_symmetry.space_group_name_H-M   'P 1'
#
loop_
_entity.id
_entity.type
_entity.pdbx_description
1 polymer ?
#
loop_
_entity_poly.entity_id
_entity_poly.type
_entity_poly.pdbx_seq_one_letter_code
_entity_poly.pdbx_strand_id
1 'polypeptide(L)'
;DSLHIGHFLQMVVMRHMQNAGHTPIALVGGGTGHIGDPSGRTDMRQMMTKEVIDHNCECFKEQLSRIIDFSDGKALMVNNADWLLDLNYVEFIRDIGACFSVNQMLQAECFKQRLEKGLSFLEFNYMLMQSYDFLMLNRKYDCKLELGGDDQWCNILGGLDLCRRKDSKQGYGLTFTLLTNSGGKKLG
;
A
#
# COMPACT_ATOMS: atom_id res chain seq x y z
N ASP A 1 -9.03 -12.15 8.13
CA ASP A 1 -9.46 -13.42 7.54
C ASP A 1 -10.20 -13.27 6.20
N SER A 2 -10.83 -12.14 5.89
CA SER A 2 -11.49 -11.94 4.62
C SER A 2 -11.37 -10.49 4.15
N LEU A 3 -11.30 -10.33 2.82
CA LEU A 3 -11.47 -9.05 2.17
C LEU A 3 -12.93 -8.61 2.30
N HIS A 4 -13.16 -7.33 2.54
CA HIS A 4 -14.51 -6.76 2.59
C HIS A 4 -14.87 -6.08 1.26
N ILE A 5 -16.10 -5.61 1.14
CA ILE A 5 -16.63 -5.01 -0.10
C ILE A 5 -15.77 -3.82 -0.60
N GLY A 6 -15.11 -3.07 0.29
CA GLY A 6 -14.21 -1.99 -0.10
C GLY A 6 -13.00 -2.48 -0.92
N HIS A 7 -12.46 -3.67 -0.59
CA HIS A 7 -11.38 -4.28 -1.37
C HIS A 7 -11.85 -4.83 -2.71
N PHE A 8 -13.14 -5.22 -2.81
CA PHE A 8 -13.71 -5.75 -4.03
C PHE A 8 -13.59 -4.76 -5.20
N LEU A 9 -13.76 -3.46 -4.95
CA LEU A 9 -13.60 -2.44 -5.98
C LEU A 9 -12.17 -2.45 -6.57
N GLN A 10 -11.14 -2.58 -5.73
CA GLN A 10 -9.75 -2.70 -6.20
C GLN A 10 -9.55 -3.94 -7.07
N MET A 11 -10.12 -5.08 -6.65
CA MET A 11 -10.04 -6.34 -7.41
C MET A 11 -10.71 -6.20 -8.79
N VAL A 12 -11.85 -5.52 -8.87
CA VAL A 12 -12.54 -5.24 -10.13
C VAL A 12 -11.69 -4.35 -11.03
N VAL A 13 -11.09 -3.28 -10.50
CA VAL A 13 -10.19 -2.41 -11.27
C VAL A 13 -9.00 -3.21 -11.80
N MET A 14 -8.34 -4.02 -10.96
CA MET A 14 -7.24 -4.89 -11.39
C MET A 14 -7.68 -5.87 -12.49
N ARG A 15 -8.88 -6.45 -12.39
CA ARG A 15 -9.43 -7.33 -13.43
C ARG A 15 -9.67 -6.59 -14.75
N HIS A 16 -10.18 -5.35 -14.69
CA HIS A 16 -10.33 -4.53 -15.91
C HIS A 16 -8.98 -4.21 -16.55
N MET A 17 -7.97 -3.88 -15.76
CA MET A 17 -6.61 -3.67 -16.26
C MET A 17 -6.04 -4.95 -16.91
N GLN A 18 -6.26 -6.11 -16.29
CA GLN A 18 -5.86 -7.40 -16.85
C GLN A 18 -6.55 -7.68 -18.19
N ASN A 19 -7.85 -7.44 -18.28
CA ASN A 19 -8.62 -7.61 -19.52
C ASN A 19 -8.16 -6.65 -20.63
N ALA A 20 -7.58 -5.49 -20.27
CA ALA A 20 -7.00 -4.54 -21.20
C ALA A 20 -5.56 -4.89 -21.61
N GLY A 21 -5.02 -6.03 -21.17
CA GLY A 21 -3.68 -6.51 -21.53
C GLY A 21 -2.56 -6.06 -20.60
N HIS A 22 -2.88 -5.45 -19.46
CA HIS A 22 -1.90 -5.15 -18.42
C HIS A 22 -1.67 -6.35 -17.50
N THR A 23 -0.53 -6.38 -16.83
CA THR A 23 -0.18 -7.41 -15.82
C THR A 23 -0.35 -6.80 -14.42
N PRO A 24 -1.48 -7.02 -13.73
CA PRO A 24 -1.67 -6.51 -12.38
C PRO A 24 -0.72 -7.17 -11.39
N ILE A 25 -0.27 -6.40 -10.41
CA ILE A 25 0.50 -6.90 -9.26
C ILE A 25 -0.34 -6.69 -8.01
N ALA A 26 -0.75 -7.78 -7.38
CA ALA A 26 -1.43 -7.75 -6.09
C ALA A 26 -0.36 -7.77 -4.98
N LEU A 27 -0.13 -6.63 -4.35
CA LEU A 27 0.78 -6.52 -3.22
C LEU A 27 0.04 -6.86 -1.92
N VAL A 28 0.55 -7.86 -1.22
CA VAL A 28 0.05 -8.26 0.11
C VAL A 28 0.96 -7.66 1.19
N GLY A 29 0.36 -7.03 2.18
CA GLY A 29 1.06 -6.31 3.24
C GLY A 29 1.53 -7.23 4.38
N GLY A 30 2.27 -8.31 4.11
CA GLY A 30 2.82 -9.18 5.16
C GLY A 30 3.78 -8.46 6.10
N GLY A 31 4.63 -7.59 5.57
CA GLY A 31 5.55 -6.77 6.37
C GLY A 31 4.82 -5.62 7.07
N THR A 32 4.05 -4.83 6.34
CA THR A 32 3.30 -3.69 6.90
C THR A 32 2.16 -4.11 7.82
N GLY A 33 1.68 -5.35 7.72
CA GLY A 33 0.69 -5.95 8.64
C GLY A 33 1.15 -6.00 10.10
N HIS A 34 2.47 -6.05 10.35
CA HIS A 34 3.04 -5.96 11.71
C HIS A 34 2.84 -4.58 12.35
N ILE A 35 2.61 -3.54 11.54
CA ILE A 35 2.49 -2.15 12.00
C ILE A 35 1.04 -1.68 11.93
N GLY A 36 0.35 -1.99 10.84
CA GLY A 36 -1.01 -1.55 10.56
C GLY A 36 -1.09 -0.17 9.90
N ASP A 37 -1.88 -0.08 8.83
CA ASP A 37 -2.10 1.17 8.08
C ASP A 37 -2.92 2.17 8.91
N PRO A 38 -2.40 3.38 9.18
CA PRO A 38 -3.14 4.43 9.87
C PRO A 38 -4.15 5.16 8.98
N SER A 39 -4.07 5.00 7.65
CA SER A 39 -4.88 5.76 6.69
C SER A 39 -6.38 5.51 6.88
N GLY A 40 -7.15 6.60 6.89
CA GLY A 40 -8.62 6.55 6.97
C GLY A 40 -9.19 6.03 8.30
N ARG A 41 -8.38 5.92 9.36
CA ARG A 41 -8.81 5.49 10.70
C ARG A 41 -8.44 6.50 11.79
N THR A 42 -9.21 6.47 12.86
CA THR A 42 -9.01 7.34 14.03
C THR A 42 -8.33 6.64 15.20
N ASP A 43 -8.27 5.31 15.18
CA ASP A 43 -7.74 4.48 16.27
C ASP A 43 -6.59 3.60 15.78
N MET A 44 -5.60 3.35 16.65
CA MET A 44 -4.49 2.42 16.38
C MET A 44 -5.02 0.99 16.19
N ARG A 45 -4.49 0.27 15.19
CA ARG A 45 -4.76 -1.15 15.03
C ARG A 45 -4.06 -1.96 16.12
N GLN A 46 -4.70 -3.05 16.56
CA GLN A 46 -4.01 -4.07 17.33
C GLN A 46 -2.95 -4.74 16.47
N MET A 47 -1.75 -4.89 17.02
CA MET A 47 -0.66 -5.60 16.35
C MET A 47 -1.01 -7.09 16.23
N MET A 48 -0.92 -7.62 15.02
CA MET A 48 -1.16 -9.03 14.74
C MET A 48 0.12 -9.84 14.92
N THR A 49 -0.01 -11.10 15.31
CA THR A 49 1.13 -12.01 15.33
C THR A 49 1.51 -12.42 13.90
N LYS A 50 2.74 -12.92 13.74
CA LYS A 50 3.23 -13.40 12.44
C LYS A 50 2.33 -14.48 11.84
N GLU A 51 1.89 -15.43 12.66
CA GLU A 51 1.03 -16.54 12.23
C GLU A 51 -0.31 -16.05 11.70
N VAL A 52 -0.90 -15.03 12.34
CA VAL A 52 -2.16 -14.41 11.89
C VAL A 52 -1.95 -13.66 10.57
N ILE A 53 -0.82 -12.97 10.40
CA ILE A 53 -0.47 -12.27 9.18
C ILE A 53 -0.29 -13.26 8.03
N ASP A 54 0.48 -14.32 8.22
CA ASP A 54 0.74 -15.36 7.22
C ASP A 54 -0.57 -16.04 6.79
N HIS A 55 -1.43 -16.40 7.75
CA HIS A 55 -2.76 -16.96 7.46
C HIS A 55 -3.63 -15.99 6.65
N ASN A 56 -3.66 -14.71 7.00
CA ASN A 56 -4.42 -13.70 6.27
C ASN A 56 -3.91 -13.54 4.82
N CYS A 57 -2.59 -13.58 4.62
CA CYS A 57 -1.98 -13.52 3.27
C CYS A 57 -2.47 -14.66 2.38
N GLU A 58 -2.52 -15.90 2.91
CA GLU A 58 -3.04 -17.06 2.16
C GLU A 58 -4.54 -16.92 1.86
N CYS A 59 -5.34 -16.47 2.82
CA CYS A 59 -6.76 -16.19 2.61
C CYS A 59 -6.99 -15.13 1.52
N PHE A 60 -6.18 -14.08 1.48
CA PHE A 60 -6.27 -13.04 0.45
C PHE A 60 -5.91 -13.58 -0.93
N LYS A 61 -4.88 -14.42 -1.01
CA LYS A 61 -4.49 -15.08 -2.25
C LYS A 61 -5.63 -15.90 -2.84
N GLU A 62 -6.28 -16.71 -2.02
CA GLU A 62 -7.43 -17.51 -2.46
C GLU A 62 -8.58 -16.63 -2.97
N GLN A 63 -8.91 -15.56 -2.23
CA GLN A 63 -9.99 -14.65 -2.62
C GLN A 63 -9.69 -13.86 -3.89
N LEU A 64 -8.46 -13.35 -4.03
CA LEU A 64 -8.00 -12.63 -5.23
C LEU A 64 -8.05 -13.53 -6.47
N SER A 65 -7.67 -14.79 -6.33
CA SER A 65 -7.65 -15.77 -7.43
C SER A 65 -9.03 -16.10 -8.00
N ARG A 66 -10.11 -15.75 -7.30
CA ARG A 66 -11.49 -15.89 -7.81
C ARG A 66 -11.85 -14.82 -8.86
N ILE A 67 -11.13 -13.73 -8.89
CA ILE A 67 -11.42 -12.57 -9.76
C ILE A 67 -10.29 -12.30 -10.72
N ILE A 68 -9.05 -12.42 -10.28
CA ILE A 68 -7.83 -12.15 -11.05
C ILE A 68 -7.21 -13.47 -11.47
N ASP A 69 -6.86 -13.59 -12.74
CA ASP A 69 -6.19 -14.77 -13.29
C ASP A 69 -4.68 -14.65 -13.09
N PHE A 70 -4.13 -15.47 -12.19
CA PHE A 70 -2.70 -15.53 -11.90
C PHE A 70 -1.95 -16.60 -12.72
N SER A 71 -2.64 -17.31 -13.64
CA SER A 71 -1.99 -18.32 -14.49
C SER A 71 -1.03 -17.67 -15.49
N ASP A 72 0.01 -18.40 -15.85
CA ASP A 72 0.95 -18.04 -16.92
C ASP A 72 1.53 -16.62 -16.83
N GLY A 73 1.67 -16.09 -15.61
CA GLY A 73 2.20 -14.75 -15.38
C GLY A 73 1.29 -13.60 -15.79
N LYS A 74 -0.01 -13.84 -16.02
CA LYS A 74 -1.00 -12.80 -16.36
C LYS A 74 -1.26 -11.81 -15.24
N ALA A 75 -0.98 -12.19 -14.01
CA ALA A 75 -0.91 -11.32 -12.84
C ALA A 75 0.15 -11.86 -11.88
N LEU A 76 0.64 -10.99 -11.00
CA LEU A 76 1.60 -11.38 -9.97
C LEU A 76 0.98 -11.16 -8.59
N MET A 77 1.35 -12.01 -7.64
CA MET A 77 1.12 -11.79 -6.23
C MET A 77 2.45 -11.66 -5.52
N VAL A 78 2.62 -10.59 -4.77
CA VAL A 78 3.88 -10.20 -4.14
C VAL A 78 3.62 -9.85 -2.69
N ASN A 79 4.51 -10.22 -1.80
CA ASN A 79 4.42 -9.91 -0.38
C ASN A 79 5.52 -8.91 0.01
N ASN A 80 5.16 -7.78 0.61
CA ASN A 80 6.16 -6.80 1.02
C ASN A 80 7.03 -7.24 2.21
N ALA A 81 6.67 -8.34 2.88
CA ALA A 81 7.55 -8.99 3.84
C ALA A 81 8.91 -9.37 3.24
N ASP A 82 8.95 -9.71 1.93
CA ASP A 82 10.14 -10.13 1.20
C ASP A 82 11.24 -9.06 1.13
N TRP A 83 10.93 -7.81 1.42
CA TRP A 83 11.91 -6.72 1.44
C TRP A 83 11.82 -5.84 2.67
N LEU A 84 10.74 -5.86 3.43
CA LEU A 84 10.61 -5.03 4.63
C LEU A 84 11.18 -5.67 5.88
N LEU A 85 11.04 -7.01 6.03
CA LEU A 85 11.43 -7.68 7.28
C LEU A 85 12.94 -7.80 7.46
N ASP A 86 13.69 -7.87 6.37
CA ASP A 86 15.16 -8.00 6.38
C ASP A 86 15.89 -6.64 6.26
N LEU A 87 15.15 -5.52 6.31
CA LEU A 87 15.76 -4.19 6.21
C LEU A 87 16.64 -3.88 7.40
N ASN A 88 17.87 -3.46 7.13
CA ASN A 88 18.69 -2.79 8.15
C ASN A 88 18.12 -1.38 8.41
N TYR A 89 17.68 -1.14 9.63
CA TYR A 89 17.03 0.13 10.00
C TYR A 89 17.88 1.35 9.72
N VAL A 90 19.18 1.30 10.06
CA VAL A 90 20.09 2.45 9.89
C VAL A 90 20.31 2.76 8.41
N GLU A 91 20.52 1.72 7.60
CA GLU A 91 20.67 1.88 6.15
C GLU A 91 19.40 2.39 5.50
N PHE A 92 18.24 1.87 5.91
CA PHE A 92 16.93 2.32 5.41
C PHE A 92 16.71 3.81 5.72
N ILE A 93 16.91 4.26 6.94
CA ILE A 93 16.76 5.68 7.30
C ILE A 93 17.76 6.55 6.56
N ARG A 94 19.00 6.11 6.42
CA ARG A 94 20.03 6.84 5.67
C ARG A 94 19.68 6.98 4.19
N ASP A 95 19.20 5.92 3.56
CA ASP A 95 19.00 5.87 2.10
C ASP A 95 17.62 6.35 1.69
N ILE A 96 16.58 5.91 2.38
CA ILE A 96 15.17 6.20 2.06
C ILE A 96 14.66 7.38 2.88
N GLY A 97 14.91 7.39 4.19
CA GLY A 97 14.47 8.48 5.07
C GLY A 97 14.98 9.85 4.63
N ALA A 98 16.22 9.92 4.10
CA ALA A 98 16.80 11.15 3.55
C ALA A 98 16.02 11.74 2.35
N CYS A 99 15.17 10.95 1.70
CA CYS A 99 14.31 11.42 0.61
C CYS A 99 13.01 12.11 1.09
N PHE A 100 12.71 12.05 2.39
CA PHE A 100 11.47 12.59 2.94
C PHE A 100 11.77 13.82 3.83
N SER A 101 10.98 14.88 3.63
CA SER A 101 10.98 16.03 4.51
C SER A 101 9.85 15.93 5.52
N VAL A 102 10.15 15.90 6.80
CA VAL A 102 9.17 15.87 7.88
C VAL A 102 8.16 17.02 7.75
N ASN A 103 8.64 18.24 7.45
CA ASN A 103 7.75 19.38 7.27
C ASN A 103 6.77 19.21 6.11
N GLN A 104 7.21 18.62 5.00
CA GLN A 104 6.32 18.35 3.86
C GLN A 104 5.32 17.24 4.19
N MET A 105 5.76 16.18 4.87
CA MET A 105 4.88 15.10 5.31
C MET A 105 3.79 15.62 6.25
N LEU A 106 4.15 16.42 7.25
CA LEU A 106 3.18 16.98 8.21
C LEU A 106 2.17 17.95 7.58
N GLN A 107 2.49 18.53 6.41
CA GLN A 107 1.57 19.36 5.64
C GLN A 107 0.60 18.53 4.77
N ALA A 108 0.89 17.26 4.54
CA ALA A 108 0.02 16.39 3.76
C ALA A 108 -1.32 16.16 4.46
N GLU A 109 -2.41 16.16 3.69
CA GLU A 109 -3.77 16.08 4.23
C GLU A 109 -4.01 14.81 5.07
N CYS A 110 -3.38 13.71 4.69
CA CYS A 110 -3.45 12.44 5.43
C CYS A 110 -2.91 12.53 6.87
N PHE A 111 -1.96 13.43 7.14
CA PHE A 111 -1.41 13.63 8.48
C PHE A 111 -2.13 14.72 9.29
N LYS A 112 -2.72 15.72 8.65
CA LYS A 112 -3.36 16.84 9.37
C LYS A 112 -4.41 16.38 10.38
N GLN A 113 -5.30 15.49 9.98
CA GLN A 113 -6.35 14.96 10.85
C GLN A 113 -5.79 14.12 12.00
N ARG A 114 -4.66 13.44 11.77
CA ARG A 114 -4.00 12.64 12.80
C ARG A 114 -3.18 13.47 13.78
N LEU A 115 -2.61 14.59 13.35
CA LEU A 115 -1.86 15.49 14.22
C LEU A 115 -2.71 16.01 15.38
N GLU A 116 -3.99 16.32 15.14
CA GLU A 116 -4.91 16.79 16.17
C GLU A 116 -5.22 15.73 17.25
N LYS A 117 -5.16 14.44 16.88
CA LYS A 117 -5.45 13.29 17.76
C LYS A 117 -4.21 12.62 18.34
N GLY A 118 -3.03 13.07 17.94
CA GLY A 118 -1.75 12.45 18.25
C GLY A 118 -1.34 11.44 17.17
N LEU A 119 -0.26 11.75 16.48
CA LEU A 119 0.36 10.90 15.44
C LEU A 119 1.54 10.16 16.07
N SER A 120 1.50 8.84 16.09
CA SER A 120 2.62 8.05 16.58
C SER A 120 3.77 8.03 15.56
N PHE A 121 5.00 7.82 16.05
CA PHE A 121 6.17 7.64 15.18
C PHE A 121 5.99 6.42 14.23
N LEU A 122 5.33 5.39 14.69
CA LEU A 122 5.01 4.21 13.91
C LEU A 122 4.12 4.54 12.70
N GLU A 123 3.02 5.25 12.94
CA GLU A 123 2.10 5.69 11.89
C GLU A 123 2.78 6.65 10.90
N PHE A 124 3.65 7.54 11.42
CA PHE A 124 4.40 8.46 10.58
C PHE A 124 5.35 7.72 9.63
N ASN A 125 6.02 6.66 10.10
CA ASN A 125 6.92 5.85 9.28
C ASN A 125 6.18 4.93 8.28
N TYR A 126 4.89 4.69 8.46
CA TYR A 126 4.12 3.85 7.55
C TYR A 126 4.19 4.36 6.10
N MET A 127 4.12 5.68 5.91
CA MET A 127 4.25 6.31 4.59
C MET A 127 5.60 5.99 3.91
N LEU A 128 6.70 5.96 4.69
CA LEU A 128 8.02 5.61 4.15
C LEU A 128 8.06 4.17 3.64
N MET A 129 7.48 3.26 4.41
CA MET A 129 7.43 1.83 4.06
C MET A 129 6.57 1.58 2.82
N GLN A 130 5.38 2.17 2.74
CA GLN A 130 4.53 2.02 1.57
C GLN A 130 5.15 2.69 0.33
N SER A 131 5.82 3.84 0.49
CA SER A 131 6.58 4.47 -0.60
C SER A 131 7.73 3.57 -1.07
N TYR A 132 8.38 2.88 -0.15
CA TYR A 132 9.43 1.92 -0.47
C TYR A 132 8.88 0.68 -1.19
N ASP A 133 7.67 0.24 -0.85
CA ASP A 133 6.97 -0.84 -1.58
C ASP A 133 6.88 -0.52 -3.07
N PHE A 134 6.43 0.69 -3.43
CA PHE A 134 6.33 1.07 -4.83
C PHE A 134 7.70 1.15 -5.52
N LEU A 135 8.73 1.66 -4.83
CA LEU A 135 10.10 1.65 -5.34
C LEU A 135 10.58 0.23 -5.63
N MET A 136 10.31 -0.73 -4.73
CA MET A 136 10.69 -2.14 -4.91
C MET A 136 9.89 -2.79 -6.04
N LEU A 137 8.60 -2.50 -6.18
CA LEU A 137 7.78 -2.96 -7.30
C LEU A 137 8.29 -2.40 -8.64
N ASN A 138 8.68 -1.13 -8.67
CA ASN A 138 9.27 -0.55 -9.87
C ASN A 138 10.62 -1.19 -10.22
N ARG A 139 11.50 -1.38 -9.23
CA ARG A 139 12.83 -1.99 -9.44
C ARG A 139 12.77 -3.45 -9.88
N LYS A 140 11.93 -4.26 -9.22
CA LYS A 140 11.86 -5.72 -9.42
C LYS A 140 10.97 -6.13 -10.60
N TYR A 141 9.91 -5.37 -10.87
CA TYR A 141 8.86 -5.76 -11.81
C TYR A 141 8.56 -4.72 -12.87
N ASP A 142 9.33 -3.62 -12.95
CA ASP A 142 9.05 -2.47 -13.83
C ASP A 142 7.61 -1.93 -13.67
N CYS A 143 7.06 -2.01 -12.46
CA CYS A 143 5.72 -1.52 -12.15
C CYS A 143 5.70 0.01 -12.27
N LYS A 144 4.80 0.54 -13.09
CA LYS A 144 4.74 1.97 -13.40
C LYS A 144 3.50 2.67 -12.86
N LEU A 145 2.46 1.92 -12.52
CA LEU A 145 1.18 2.47 -12.06
C LEU A 145 0.83 1.88 -10.70
N GLU A 146 0.63 2.76 -9.71
CA GLU A 146 0.09 2.41 -8.40
C GLU A 146 -1.39 2.76 -8.34
N LEU A 147 -2.21 1.82 -7.85
CA LEU A 147 -3.66 1.94 -7.75
C LEU A 147 -4.11 1.89 -6.30
N GLY A 148 -5.05 2.74 -5.90
CA GLY A 148 -5.62 2.70 -4.56
C GLY A 148 -6.94 3.44 -4.44
N GLY A 149 -7.54 3.37 -3.26
CA GLY A 149 -8.64 4.25 -2.91
C GLY A 149 -8.15 5.67 -2.64
N ASP A 150 -9.04 6.66 -2.62
CA ASP A 150 -8.69 8.07 -2.40
C ASP A 150 -7.97 8.30 -1.06
N ASP A 151 -8.20 7.45 -0.06
CA ASP A 151 -7.49 7.47 1.21
C ASP A 151 -6.00 7.10 1.11
N GLN A 152 -5.57 6.48 0.01
CA GLN A 152 -4.18 6.09 -0.26
C GLN A 152 -3.39 7.15 -1.05
N TRP A 153 -4.03 8.25 -1.46
CA TRP A 153 -3.41 9.23 -2.34
C TRP A 153 -2.05 9.76 -1.84
N CYS A 154 -1.95 10.09 -0.56
CA CYS A 154 -0.69 10.58 0.02
C CYS A 154 0.44 9.54 -0.04
N ASN A 155 0.11 8.28 0.25
CA ASN A 155 1.07 7.17 0.23
C ASN A 155 1.55 6.91 -1.21
N ILE A 156 0.62 6.92 -2.18
CA ILE A 156 0.91 6.79 -3.62
C ILE A 156 1.86 7.90 -4.07
N LEU A 157 1.55 9.17 -3.74
CA LEU A 157 2.42 10.29 -4.10
C LEU A 157 3.83 10.15 -3.49
N GLY A 158 3.93 9.66 -2.26
CA GLY A 158 5.21 9.36 -1.61
C GLY A 158 6.03 8.33 -2.39
N GLY A 159 5.40 7.27 -2.88
CA GLY A 159 6.02 6.23 -3.72
C GLY A 159 6.51 6.78 -5.06
N LEU A 160 5.68 7.57 -5.74
CA LEU A 160 6.05 8.22 -7.01
C LEU A 160 7.25 9.16 -6.85
N ASP A 161 7.23 10.00 -5.81
CA ASP A 161 8.33 10.94 -5.54
C ASP A 161 9.62 10.19 -5.18
N LEU A 162 9.52 9.09 -4.43
CA LEU A 162 10.66 8.26 -4.08
C LEU A 162 11.29 7.61 -5.33
N CYS A 163 10.50 7.03 -6.24
CA CYS A 163 11.00 6.48 -7.50
C CYS A 163 11.72 7.54 -8.34
N ARG A 164 11.15 8.74 -8.43
CA ARG A 164 11.77 9.85 -9.15
C ARG A 164 13.09 10.28 -8.52
N ARG A 165 13.14 10.41 -7.18
CA ARG A 165 14.35 10.86 -6.44
C ARG A 165 15.47 9.84 -6.45
N LYS A 166 15.14 8.56 -6.28
CA LYS A 166 16.13 7.49 -6.16
C LYS A 166 16.64 6.99 -7.51
N ASP A 167 15.75 6.76 -8.45
CA ASP A 167 16.06 6.04 -9.68
C ASP A 167 15.80 6.88 -10.94
N SER A 168 15.38 8.14 -10.80
CA SER A 168 14.96 9.01 -11.92
C SER A 168 13.87 8.36 -12.79
N LYS A 169 13.03 7.52 -12.18
CA LYS A 169 11.96 6.79 -12.84
C LYS A 169 10.63 7.54 -12.71
N GLN A 170 9.89 7.59 -13.82
CA GLN A 170 8.54 8.12 -13.85
C GLN A 170 7.56 7.00 -13.44
N GLY A 171 6.80 7.22 -12.38
CA GLY A 171 5.64 6.43 -11.99
C GLY A 171 4.34 7.22 -12.17
N TYR A 172 3.22 6.52 -12.09
CA TYR A 172 1.87 7.06 -12.18
C TYR A 172 1.03 6.56 -11.02
N GLY A 173 0.11 7.38 -10.52
CA GLY A 173 -0.85 7.02 -9.50
C GLY A 173 -2.27 7.23 -9.99
N LEU A 174 -3.16 6.32 -9.65
CA LEU A 174 -4.58 6.41 -9.91
C LEU A 174 -5.36 6.05 -8.66
N THR A 175 -6.22 6.95 -8.21
CA THR A 175 -7.16 6.66 -7.13
C THR A 175 -8.58 6.59 -7.66
N PHE A 176 -9.42 5.89 -6.91
CA PHE A 176 -10.85 5.80 -7.16
C PHE A 176 -11.61 6.04 -5.86
N THR A 177 -12.80 6.62 -6.01
CA THR A 177 -13.67 6.96 -4.90
C THR A 177 -14.03 5.72 -4.09
N LEU A 178 -13.89 5.83 -2.77
CA LEU A 178 -14.22 4.75 -1.86
C LEU A 178 -15.73 4.44 -1.88
N LEU A 179 -16.07 3.18 -1.75
CA LEU A 179 -17.46 2.76 -1.59
C LEU A 179 -17.99 3.25 -0.24
N THR A 180 -19.12 3.92 -0.27
CA THR A 180 -19.81 4.42 0.92
C THR A 180 -21.22 3.87 1.01
N ASN A 181 -21.78 3.84 2.21
CA ASN A 181 -23.20 3.60 2.40
C ASN A 181 -24.02 4.85 2.03
N SER A 182 -25.34 4.77 2.07
CA SER A 182 -26.25 5.89 1.78
C SER A 182 -26.07 7.11 2.70
N GLY A 183 -25.44 6.93 3.85
CA GLY A 183 -25.09 8.01 4.79
C GLY A 183 -23.68 8.60 4.58
N GLY A 184 -22.97 8.22 3.50
CA GLY A 184 -21.62 8.71 3.18
C GLY A 184 -20.48 8.07 4.00
N LYS A 185 -20.77 7.07 4.85
CA LYS A 185 -19.74 6.38 5.63
C LYS A 185 -19.05 5.31 4.77
N LYS A 186 -17.71 5.30 4.80
CA LYS A 186 -16.88 4.28 4.12
C LYS A 186 -17.32 2.86 4.49
N LEU A 187 -17.42 2.00 3.49
CA LEU A 187 -17.68 0.57 3.64
C LEU A 187 -16.34 -0.18 3.81
N GLY A 188 -16.16 -0.79 4.99
CA GLY A 188 -14.98 -1.56 5.34
C GLY A 188 -14.33 -1.18 6.63
#